data_078583a55a2b2c1210ebb7b31e9e96b8
#
_entry.id   078583a55a2b2c1210ebb7b31e9e96b8
#
_cell.length_a   1.000
_cell.length_b   1.000
_cell.length_c   1.000
_cell.angle_alpha   90.00
_cell.angle_beta   90.00
_cell.angle_gamma   90.00
#
_symmetry.space_group_name_H-M   'P 1'
#
loop_
_entity.id
_entity.type
_entity.pdbx_description
1 polymer ?
#
loop_
_entity_poly.entity_id
_entity_poly.type
_entity_poly.pdbx_seq_one_letter_code
_entity_poly.pdbx_strand_id
1 'polypeptide(L)'
;MTPTADRCTQASPWSPRETELLEVTLRLLQEHGYDQLTVDAVARAAHASKSTVYRRWPSKAELVLAAFIEGVRQVAVAPNTGTLRGDLIKLGEACGEHGRQHASTIRAVMVEVSRHPALSDALEEQFLKRRKALIQHVLQQAVDRGEITKDAITDELWDLLPGYLIFRSIMPGPPPTRRTVQLLVDQFLVPGLTRTRE
;
A
#
# COMPACT_ATOMS: atom_id res chain seq x y z
N MET A 1 21.60 20.50 14.08
CA MET A 1 20.21 20.27 14.47
C MET A 1 19.62 19.29 13.45
N THR A 2 19.44 18.05 13.84
CA THR A 2 18.92 16.97 13.01
C THR A 2 17.40 17.17 12.90
N PRO A 3 16.78 17.21 11.70
CA PRO A 3 15.34 17.31 11.60
C PRO A 3 14.73 16.00 12.10
N THR A 4 13.91 16.13 13.11
CA THR A 4 13.08 15.04 13.66
C THR A 4 12.11 14.61 12.55
N ALA A 5 12.29 13.40 12.05
CA ALA A 5 11.33 12.77 11.16
C ALA A 5 10.00 12.68 11.92
N ASP A 6 9.04 13.46 11.47
CA ASP A 6 7.68 13.45 11.98
C ASP A 6 7.08 12.06 11.66
N ARG A 7 7.17 11.16 12.64
CA ARG A 7 6.57 9.83 12.56
C ARG A 7 5.06 10.01 12.69
N CYS A 8 4.41 10.23 11.57
CA CYS A 8 2.97 10.00 11.46
C CYS A 8 2.70 8.48 11.51
N THR A 9 3.19 7.84 12.56
CA THR A 9 2.88 6.43 12.87
C THR A 9 1.47 6.43 13.43
N GLN A 10 0.45 6.45 12.56
CA GLN A 10 -0.91 6.26 13.01
C GLN A 10 -0.97 4.91 13.72
N ALA A 11 -1.39 4.93 14.99
CA ALA A 11 -1.59 3.74 15.79
C ALA A 11 -2.45 2.71 15.03
N SER A 12 -2.11 1.44 15.17
CA SER A 12 -2.91 0.36 14.58
C SER A 12 -4.35 0.47 15.09
N PRO A 13 -5.38 0.31 14.21
CA PRO A 13 -6.75 0.18 14.66
C PRO A 13 -6.99 -1.17 15.36
N TRP A 14 -5.99 -2.05 15.34
CA TRP A 14 -6.04 -3.39 15.88
C TRP A 14 -5.37 -3.46 17.25
N SER A 15 -5.92 -4.26 18.16
CA SER A 15 -5.24 -4.62 19.40
C SER A 15 -3.95 -5.40 19.10
N PRO A 16 -2.97 -5.47 20.03
CA PRO A 16 -1.74 -6.24 19.83
C PRO A 16 -2.01 -7.70 19.43
N ARG A 17 -3.07 -8.31 19.99
CA ARG A 17 -3.46 -9.68 19.66
C ARG A 17 -4.06 -9.82 18.27
N GLU A 18 -4.82 -8.83 17.81
CA GLU A 18 -5.33 -8.79 16.44
C GLU A 18 -4.19 -8.57 15.44
N THR A 19 -3.24 -7.69 15.74
CA THR A 19 -2.06 -7.47 14.92
C THR A 19 -1.25 -8.77 14.73
N GLU A 20 -1.02 -9.53 15.80
CA GLU A 20 -0.35 -10.83 15.74
C GLU A 20 -1.10 -11.83 14.82
N LEU A 21 -2.44 -11.88 14.93
CA LEU A 21 -3.29 -12.70 14.06
C LEU A 21 -3.15 -12.30 12.58
N LEU A 22 -3.11 -11.01 12.30
CA LEU A 22 -2.96 -10.49 10.94
C LEU A 22 -1.56 -10.77 10.37
N GLU A 23 -0.49 -10.66 11.18
CA GLU A 23 0.88 -11.02 10.79
C GLU A 23 1.01 -12.51 10.47
N VAL A 24 0.44 -13.38 11.32
CA VAL A 24 0.39 -14.83 11.06
C VAL A 24 -0.40 -15.13 9.78
N THR A 25 -1.51 -14.45 9.56
CA THR A 25 -2.32 -14.60 8.35
C THR A 25 -1.52 -14.23 7.10
N LEU A 26 -0.84 -13.08 7.12
CA LEU A 26 -0.04 -12.61 5.99
C LEU A 26 1.12 -13.56 5.68
N ARG A 27 1.80 -14.07 6.70
CA ARG A 27 2.86 -15.06 6.55
C ARG A 27 2.35 -16.36 5.90
N LEU A 28 1.30 -16.97 6.44
CA LEU A 28 0.71 -18.19 5.88
C LEU A 28 0.20 -17.99 4.46
N LEU A 29 -0.33 -16.81 4.17
CA LEU A 29 -0.78 -16.45 2.83
C LEU A 29 0.38 -16.37 1.83
N GLN A 30 1.54 -15.87 2.25
CA GLN A 30 2.76 -15.85 1.42
C GLN A 30 3.32 -17.25 1.18
N GLU A 31 3.30 -18.12 2.21
CA GLU A 31 3.83 -19.47 2.16
C GLU A 31 2.96 -20.43 1.32
N HIS A 32 1.65 -20.33 1.44
CA HIS A 32 0.71 -21.32 0.90
C HIS A 32 -0.24 -20.79 -0.19
N GLY A 33 -0.34 -19.46 -0.34
CA GLY A 33 -1.29 -18.81 -1.23
C GLY A 33 -2.72 -18.78 -0.66
N TYR A 34 -3.59 -18.02 -1.36
CA TYR A 34 -4.96 -17.79 -0.89
C TYR A 34 -5.79 -19.08 -0.85
N ASP A 35 -5.71 -19.94 -1.86
CA ASP A 35 -6.58 -21.11 -1.98
C ASP A 35 -6.35 -22.11 -0.83
N GLN A 36 -5.08 -22.33 -0.44
CA GLN A 36 -4.70 -23.27 0.61
C GLN A 36 -4.81 -22.67 2.01
N LEU A 37 -4.87 -21.34 2.14
CA LEU A 37 -5.06 -20.69 3.44
C LEU A 37 -6.44 -21.04 4.00
N THR A 38 -6.48 -21.49 5.26
CA THR A 38 -7.72 -21.72 6.01
C THR A 38 -7.70 -20.93 7.31
N VAL A 39 -8.90 -20.47 7.74
CA VAL A 39 -9.04 -19.79 9.04
C VAL A 39 -8.62 -20.69 10.20
N ASP A 40 -8.81 -22.01 10.08
CA ASP A 40 -8.36 -22.99 11.06
C ASP A 40 -6.81 -23.06 11.16
N ALA A 41 -6.10 -22.96 10.04
CA ALA A 41 -4.64 -22.93 10.04
C ALA A 41 -4.13 -21.63 10.72
N VAL A 42 -4.76 -20.49 10.41
CA VAL A 42 -4.42 -19.21 11.06
C VAL A 42 -4.68 -19.27 12.55
N ALA A 43 -5.87 -19.72 12.98
CA ALA A 43 -6.23 -19.81 14.40
C ALA A 43 -5.25 -20.69 15.18
N ARG A 44 -4.88 -21.85 14.61
CA ARG A 44 -3.90 -22.77 15.20
C ARG A 44 -2.52 -22.14 15.32
N ALA A 45 -2.03 -21.53 14.23
CA ALA A 45 -0.70 -20.93 14.20
C ALA A 45 -0.59 -19.68 15.11
N ALA A 46 -1.69 -18.96 15.31
CA ALA A 46 -1.77 -17.82 16.22
C ALA A 46 -2.23 -18.19 17.63
N HIS A 47 -2.35 -19.48 17.98
CA HIS A 47 -2.86 -19.94 19.28
C HIS A 47 -4.19 -19.27 19.68
N ALA A 48 -5.11 -19.12 18.73
CA ALA A 48 -6.44 -18.54 18.93
C ALA A 48 -7.52 -19.58 18.65
N SER A 49 -8.73 -19.34 19.16
CA SER A 49 -9.88 -20.16 18.78
C SER A 49 -10.44 -19.68 17.43
N LYS A 50 -10.99 -20.61 16.63
CA LYS A 50 -11.67 -20.30 15.37
C LYS A 50 -12.81 -19.29 15.57
N SER A 51 -13.58 -19.42 16.67
CA SER A 51 -14.65 -18.49 17.00
C SER A 51 -14.13 -17.07 17.30
N THR A 52 -12.95 -16.94 17.88
CA THR A 52 -12.31 -15.63 18.11
C THR A 52 -11.99 -14.94 16.78
N VAL A 53 -11.46 -15.68 15.81
CA VAL A 53 -11.14 -15.14 14.49
C VAL A 53 -12.42 -14.73 13.76
N TYR A 54 -13.44 -15.62 13.66
CA TYR A 54 -14.68 -15.33 12.93
C TYR A 54 -15.52 -14.21 13.56
N ARG A 55 -15.43 -14.01 14.87
CA ARG A 55 -16.11 -12.89 15.52
C ARG A 55 -15.58 -11.55 15.05
N ARG A 56 -14.31 -11.49 14.68
CA ARG A 56 -13.65 -10.24 14.26
C ARG A 56 -13.63 -10.10 12.73
N TRP A 57 -13.40 -11.19 12.02
CA TRP A 57 -13.39 -11.26 10.56
C TRP A 57 -14.34 -12.40 10.13
N PRO A 58 -15.58 -12.08 9.76
CA PRO A 58 -16.62 -13.06 9.45
C PRO A 58 -16.29 -13.99 8.29
N SER A 59 -15.36 -13.59 7.40
CA SER A 59 -14.94 -14.41 6.26
C SER A 59 -13.40 -14.47 6.13
N LYS A 60 -12.92 -15.49 5.41
CA LYS A 60 -11.51 -15.59 5.02
C LYS A 60 -11.06 -14.36 4.22
N ALA A 61 -11.90 -13.86 3.34
CA ALA A 61 -11.60 -12.70 2.51
C ALA A 61 -11.40 -11.43 3.34
N GLU A 62 -12.25 -11.19 4.35
CA GLU A 62 -12.09 -10.07 5.28
C GLU A 62 -10.81 -10.19 6.13
N LEU A 63 -10.50 -11.38 6.62
CA LEU A 63 -9.26 -11.64 7.36
C LEU A 63 -8.03 -11.36 6.50
N VAL A 64 -8.03 -11.83 5.25
CA VAL A 64 -6.92 -11.62 4.31
C VAL A 64 -6.78 -10.16 3.91
N LEU A 65 -7.89 -9.47 3.66
CA LEU A 65 -7.88 -8.04 3.36
C LEU A 65 -7.32 -7.23 4.55
N ALA A 66 -7.77 -7.53 5.77
CA ALA A 66 -7.26 -6.88 6.97
C ALA A 66 -5.75 -7.13 7.18
N ALA A 67 -5.29 -8.36 6.96
CA ALA A 67 -3.87 -8.72 7.05
C ALA A 67 -3.02 -7.99 5.99
N PHE A 68 -3.51 -7.89 4.77
CA PHE A 68 -2.88 -7.13 3.70
C PHE A 68 -2.76 -5.64 4.05
N ILE A 69 -3.86 -5.01 4.48
CA ILE A 69 -3.90 -3.60 4.86
C ILE A 69 -2.93 -3.31 6.01
N GLU A 70 -2.90 -4.18 7.03
CA GLU A 70 -1.99 -4.01 8.18
C GLU A 70 -0.52 -4.14 7.77
N GLY A 71 -0.19 -5.13 6.93
CA GLY A 71 1.18 -5.32 6.44
C GLY A 71 1.70 -4.11 5.64
N VAL A 72 0.83 -3.50 4.82
CA VAL A 72 1.20 -2.27 4.08
C VAL A 72 1.34 -1.07 5.02
N ARG A 73 0.48 -0.96 6.01
CA ARG A 73 0.46 0.18 6.94
C ARG A 73 1.76 0.32 7.73
N GLN A 74 2.36 -0.78 8.13
CA GLN A 74 3.63 -0.78 8.88
C GLN A 74 4.80 -0.20 8.09
N VAL A 75 4.72 -0.18 6.76
CA VAL A 75 5.80 0.25 5.85
C VAL A 75 5.56 1.65 5.27
N ALA A 76 4.36 2.21 5.41
CA ALA A 76 3.96 3.46 4.79
C ALA A 76 4.44 4.69 5.60
N VAL A 77 5.66 5.14 5.33
CA VAL A 77 6.21 6.41 5.85
C VAL A 77 6.38 7.38 4.68
N ALA A 78 5.88 8.61 4.85
CA ALA A 78 6.06 9.66 3.84
C ALA A 78 7.55 10.02 3.76
N PRO A 79 8.20 9.90 2.59
CA PRO A 79 9.56 10.34 2.42
C PRO A 79 9.65 11.87 2.47
N ASN A 80 10.78 12.36 2.95
CA ASN A 80 11.15 13.77 2.93
C ASN A 80 12.65 13.87 2.63
N THR A 81 13.01 13.72 1.35
CA THR A 81 14.39 13.74 0.87
C THR A 81 14.89 15.15 0.57
N GLY A 82 14.00 16.13 0.62
CA GLY A 82 14.28 17.52 0.28
C GLY A 82 14.00 17.86 -1.18
N THR A 83 13.57 16.91 -2.02
CA THR A 83 13.21 17.16 -3.42
C THR A 83 12.01 16.32 -3.84
N LEU A 84 11.13 16.88 -4.69
CA LEU A 84 10.02 16.15 -5.31
C LEU A 84 10.48 14.85 -5.97
N ARG A 85 11.54 14.94 -6.78
CA ARG A 85 12.10 13.77 -7.48
C ARG A 85 12.54 12.67 -6.51
N GLY A 86 13.27 13.03 -5.46
CA GLY A 86 13.76 12.11 -4.45
C GLY A 86 12.61 11.42 -3.70
N ASP A 87 11.60 12.19 -3.33
CA ASP A 87 10.42 11.71 -2.62
C ASP A 87 9.61 10.73 -3.47
N LEU A 88 9.35 11.07 -4.76
CA LEU A 88 8.65 10.19 -5.69
C LEU A 88 9.42 8.89 -5.98
N ILE A 89 10.76 8.94 -6.09
CA ILE A 89 11.59 7.74 -6.23
C ILE A 89 11.45 6.84 -5.01
N LYS A 90 11.53 7.39 -3.79
CA LYS A 90 11.39 6.61 -2.56
C LYS A 90 10.01 5.97 -2.43
N LEU A 91 8.95 6.71 -2.75
CA LEU A 91 7.58 6.17 -2.80
C LEU A 91 7.47 5.02 -3.81
N GLY A 92 8.00 5.22 -5.01
CA GLY A 92 7.96 4.20 -6.07
C GLY A 92 8.78 2.95 -5.72
N GLU A 93 9.96 3.11 -5.11
CA GLU A 93 10.79 1.98 -4.64
C GLU A 93 10.04 1.16 -3.58
N ALA A 94 9.44 1.81 -2.59
CA ALA A 94 8.65 1.16 -1.55
C ALA A 94 7.42 0.45 -2.14
N CYS A 95 6.70 1.09 -3.06
CA CYS A 95 5.55 0.52 -3.75
C CYS A 95 5.93 -0.71 -4.60
N GLY A 96 7.00 -0.60 -5.37
CA GLY A 96 7.50 -1.71 -6.22
C GLY A 96 7.97 -2.90 -5.40
N GLU A 97 8.67 -2.66 -4.30
CA GLU A 97 9.11 -3.71 -3.38
C GLU A 97 7.91 -4.43 -2.75
N HIS A 98 6.96 -3.66 -2.21
CA HIS A 98 5.74 -4.21 -1.65
C HIS A 98 4.93 -5.00 -2.68
N GLY A 99 4.80 -4.46 -3.90
CA GLY A 99 4.11 -5.14 -5.01
C GLY A 99 4.76 -6.49 -5.36
N ARG A 100 6.10 -6.57 -5.35
CA ARG A 100 6.82 -7.84 -5.60
C ARG A 100 6.61 -8.84 -4.48
N GLN A 101 6.76 -8.41 -3.24
CA GLN A 101 6.64 -9.29 -2.06
C GLN A 101 5.23 -9.85 -1.90
N HIS A 102 4.21 -9.10 -2.28
CA HIS A 102 2.80 -9.44 -2.05
C HIS A 102 1.99 -9.67 -3.33
N ALA A 103 2.63 -9.92 -4.48
CA ALA A 103 1.95 -10.03 -5.78
C ALA A 103 0.81 -11.07 -5.78
N SER A 104 1.03 -12.24 -5.19
CA SER A 104 0.00 -13.30 -5.07
C SER A 104 -1.16 -12.87 -4.17
N THR A 105 -0.85 -12.22 -3.04
CA THR A 105 -1.84 -11.66 -2.11
C THR A 105 -2.68 -10.60 -2.79
N ILE A 106 -2.04 -9.65 -3.49
CA ILE A 106 -2.74 -8.57 -4.19
C ILE A 106 -3.68 -9.15 -5.24
N ARG A 107 -3.24 -10.13 -6.05
CA ARG A 107 -4.12 -10.79 -7.03
C ARG A 107 -5.34 -11.43 -6.37
N ALA A 108 -5.13 -12.18 -5.28
CA ALA A 108 -6.20 -12.83 -4.55
C ALA A 108 -7.20 -11.82 -3.97
N VAL A 109 -6.70 -10.76 -3.34
CA VAL A 109 -7.53 -9.68 -2.79
C VAL A 109 -8.34 -9.01 -3.91
N MET A 110 -7.74 -8.71 -5.06
CA MET A 110 -8.44 -8.07 -6.18
C MET A 110 -9.59 -8.94 -6.72
N VAL A 111 -9.41 -10.27 -6.79
CA VAL A 111 -10.48 -11.19 -7.19
C VAL A 111 -11.64 -11.16 -6.21
N GLU A 112 -11.37 -11.20 -4.91
CA GLU A 112 -12.42 -11.19 -3.88
C GLU A 112 -13.11 -9.81 -3.80
N VAL A 113 -12.36 -8.72 -3.87
CA VAL A 113 -12.89 -7.35 -3.90
C VAL A 113 -13.83 -7.15 -5.10
N SER A 114 -13.50 -7.69 -6.28
CA SER A 114 -14.37 -7.58 -7.47
C SER A 114 -15.72 -8.30 -7.33
N ARG A 115 -15.82 -9.24 -6.40
CA ARG A 115 -17.04 -10.05 -6.19
C ARG A 115 -17.88 -9.59 -4.99
N HIS A 116 -17.27 -8.85 -4.07
CA HIS A 116 -17.89 -8.49 -2.79
C HIS A 116 -17.83 -6.97 -2.55
N PRO A 117 -18.94 -6.22 -2.79
CA PRO A 117 -18.97 -4.77 -2.60
C PRO A 117 -18.46 -4.31 -1.22
N ALA A 118 -18.82 -5.00 -0.15
CA ALA A 118 -18.36 -4.66 1.19
C ALA A 118 -16.83 -4.72 1.36
N LEU A 119 -16.14 -5.63 0.64
CA LEU A 119 -14.67 -5.66 0.62
C LEU A 119 -14.08 -4.52 -0.21
N SER A 120 -14.78 -4.11 -1.28
CA SER A 120 -14.40 -2.94 -2.07
C SER A 120 -14.46 -1.67 -1.22
N ASP A 121 -15.56 -1.47 -0.48
CA ASP A 121 -15.73 -0.34 0.41
C ASP A 121 -14.66 -0.34 1.53
N ALA A 122 -14.37 -1.51 2.10
CA ALA A 122 -13.33 -1.66 3.12
C ALA A 122 -11.92 -1.36 2.58
N LEU A 123 -11.61 -1.80 1.35
CA LEU A 123 -10.35 -1.49 0.68
C LEU A 123 -10.22 0.02 0.43
N GLU A 124 -11.27 0.66 -0.07
CA GLU A 124 -11.32 2.10 -0.32
C GLU A 124 -11.06 2.88 0.98
N GLU A 125 -11.84 2.62 2.03
CA GLU A 125 -11.79 3.36 3.29
C GLU A 125 -10.48 3.13 4.05
N GLN A 126 -10.01 1.91 4.13
CA GLN A 126 -8.92 1.55 5.02
C GLN A 126 -7.54 1.60 4.35
N PHE A 127 -7.49 1.52 3.00
CA PHE A 127 -6.24 1.48 2.26
C PHE A 127 -6.11 2.61 1.24
N LEU A 128 -7.02 2.74 0.27
CA LEU A 128 -6.84 3.67 -0.85
C LEU A 128 -6.87 5.13 -0.37
N LYS A 129 -7.79 5.51 0.51
CA LYS A 129 -7.84 6.86 1.08
C LYS A 129 -6.57 7.22 1.85
N ARG A 130 -6.03 6.27 2.61
CA ARG A 130 -4.77 6.49 3.37
C ARG A 130 -3.58 6.63 2.45
N ARG A 131 -3.51 5.82 1.39
CA ARG A 131 -2.47 5.93 0.37
C ARG A 131 -2.54 7.27 -0.34
N LYS A 132 -3.74 7.72 -0.72
CA LYS A 132 -3.97 9.05 -1.30
C LYS A 132 -3.46 10.14 -0.36
N ALA A 133 -3.81 10.10 0.91
CA ALA A 133 -3.35 11.07 1.92
C ALA A 133 -1.81 11.09 2.06
N LEU A 134 -1.15 9.93 2.02
CA LEU A 134 0.32 9.85 2.05
C LEU A 134 0.95 10.56 0.86
N ILE A 135 0.47 10.29 -0.36
CA ILE A 135 0.98 10.92 -1.58
C ILE A 135 0.68 12.42 -1.55
N GLN A 136 -0.54 12.82 -1.13
CA GLN A 136 -0.90 14.23 -0.94
C GLN A 136 0.10 14.96 -0.04
N HIS A 137 0.45 14.34 1.07
CA HIS A 137 1.43 14.93 2.00
C HIS A 137 2.78 15.14 1.31
N VAL A 138 3.27 14.17 0.53
CA VAL A 138 4.53 14.28 -0.21
C VAL A 138 4.47 15.38 -1.27
N LEU A 139 3.38 15.48 -2.01
CA LEU A 139 3.22 16.56 -3.00
C LEU A 139 3.06 17.94 -2.35
N GLN A 140 2.38 18.01 -1.20
CA GLN A 140 2.29 19.26 -0.44
C GLN A 140 3.66 19.75 0.04
N GLN A 141 4.55 18.83 0.49
CA GLN A 141 5.93 19.21 0.80
C GLN A 141 6.65 19.83 -0.40
N ALA A 142 6.43 19.32 -1.61
CA ALA A 142 7.00 19.88 -2.82
C ALA A 142 6.41 21.26 -3.17
N VAL A 143 5.11 21.49 -2.92
CA VAL A 143 4.48 22.82 -3.03
C VAL A 143 5.11 23.78 -2.04
N ASP A 144 5.27 23.37 -0.79
CA ASP A 144 5.85 24.22 0.29
C ASP A 144 7.31 24.60 0.00
N ARG A 145 8.04 23.75 -0.72
CA ARG A 145 9.39 24.03 -1.22
C ARG A 145 9.42 24.86 -2.51
N GLY A 146 8.27 25.12 -3.13
CA GLY A 146 8.17 25.88 -4.38
C GLY A 146 8.61 25.10 -5.63
N GLU A 147 8.71 23.77 -5.55
CA GLU A 147 9.08 22.91 -6.70
C GLU A 147 7.93 22.72 -7.69
N ILE A 148 6.68 22.75 -7.21
CA ILE A 148 5.46 22.64 -7.99
C ILE A 148 4.39 23.60 -7.48
N THR A 149 3.38 23.88 -8.31
CA THR A 149 2.19 24.62 -7.90
C THR A 149 1.08 23.67 -7.44
N LYS A 150 0.17 24.14 -6.59
CA LYS A 150 -0.97 23.33 -6.13
C LYS A 150 -1.86 22.87 -7.29
N ASP A 151 -2.02 23.70 -8.32
CA ASP A 151 -2.85 23.41 -9.49
C ASP A 151 -2.25 22.35 -10.43
N ALA A 152 -0.98 22.02 -10.26
CA ALA A 152 -0.35 20.90 -10.99
C ALA A 152 -0.80 19.54 -10.45
N ILE A 153 -1.39 19.49 -9.25
CA ILE A 153 -1.81 18.25 -8.60
C ILE A 153 -3.25 17.93 -9.06
N THR A 154 -3.40 16.90 -9.89
CA THR A 154 -4.70 16.39 -10.35
C THR A 154 -5.04 15.06 -9.69
N ASP A 155 -6.30 14.66 -9.74
CA ASP A 155 -6.75 13.41 -9.14
C ASP A 155 -6.11 12.17 -9.81
N GLU A 156 -5.80 12.24 -11.11
CA GLU A 156 -5.16 11.15 -11.85
C GLU A 156 -3.72 10.86 -11.41
N LEU A 157 -3.02 11.87 -10.90
CA LEU A 157 -1.63 11.71 -10.46
C LEU A 157 -1.45 10.74 -9.29
N TRP A 158 -2.48 10.61 -8.45
CA TRP A 158 -2.43 9.72 -7.29
C TRP A 158 -2.21 8.27 -7.65
N ASP A 159 -2.75 7.85 -8.78
CA ASP A 159 -2.76 6.47 -9.21
C ASP A 159 -1.68 6.11 -10.22
N LEU A 160 -1.06 7.09 -10.88
CA LEU A 160 -0.08 6.83 -11.94
C LEU A 160 1.10 5.98 -11.44
N LEU A 161 1.79 6.42 -10.41
CA LEU A 161 2.96 5.70 -9.90
C LEU A 161 2.61 4.35 -9.29
N PRO A 162 1.70 4.29 -8.26
CA PRO A 162 1.37 3.02 -7.65
C PRO A 162 0.54 2.12 -8.58
N GLY A 163 -0.35 2.67 -9.39
CA GLY A 163 -1.15 1.89 -10.34
C GLY A 163 -0.28 1.16 -11.34
N TYR A 164 0.68 1.84 -11.97
CA TYR A 164 1.62 1.19 -12.90
C TYR A 164 2.49 0.14 -12.21
N LEU A 165 3.06 0.46 -11.04
CA LEU A 165 3.97 -0.44 -10.35
C LEU A 165 3.25 -1.69 -9.83
N ILE A 166 2.05 -1.55 -9.27
CA ILE A 166 1.23 -2.68 -8.83
C ILE A 166 0.78 -3.52 -10.02
N PHE A 167 0.28 -2.89 -11.11
CA PHE A 167 -0.08 -3.60 -12.33
C PHE A 167 1.10 -4.46 -12.83
N ARG A 168 2.30 -3.88 -12.94
CA ARG A 168 3.50 -4.63 -13.38
C ARG A 168 3.92 -5.73 -12.41
N SER A 169 3.61 -5.59 -11.12
CA SER A 169 3.93 -6.60 -10.10
C SER A 169 2.98 -7.79 -10.14
N ILE A 170 1.71 -7.59 -10.50
CA ILE A 170 0.69 -8.65 -10.51
C ILE A 170 0.53 -9.33 -11.87
N MET A 171 0.94 -8.68 -12.97
CA MET A 171 0.86 -9.24 -14.32
C MET A 171 2.05 -10.15 -14.64
N PRO A 172 1.88 -11.12 -15.55
CA PRO A 172 3.00 -11.94 -16.02
C PRO A 172 4.11 -11.08 -16.65
N GLY A 173 5.36 -11.40 -16.34
CA GLY A 173 6.53 -10.71 -16.88
C GLY A 173 7.50 -10.25 -15.79
N PRO A 174 8.59 -9.55 -16.15
CA PRO A 174 9.55 -9.08 -15.18
C PRO A 174 8.95 -8.00 -14.29
N PRO A 175 9.13 -8.10 -12.96
CA PRO A 175 8.62 -7.11 -12.02
C PRO A 175 9.30 -5.76 -12.21
N PRO A 176 8.67 -4.65 -11.75
CA PRO A 176 9.28 -3.32 -11.83
C PRO A 176 10.59 -3.28 -11.04
N THR A 177 11.59 -2.64 -11.62
CA THR A 177 12.91 -2.44 -11.02
C THR A 177 13.07 -1.00 -10.55
N ARG A 178 14.15 -0.70 -9.82
CA ARG A 178 14.53 0.68 -9.50
C ARG A 178 14.62 1.57 -10.75
N ARG A 179 15.17 1.04 -11.84
CA ARG A 179 15.24 1.75 -13.14
C ARG A 179 13.85 2.08 -13.67
N THR A 180 12.90 1.17 -13.53
CA THR A 180 11.49 1.41 -13.90
C THR A 180 10.91 2.59 -13.14
N VAL A 181 11.14 2.66 -11.82
CA VAL A 181 10.69 3.77 -10.98
C VAL A 181 11.34 5.08 -11.43
N GLN A 182 12.66 5.09 -11.64
CA GLN A 182 13.37 6.28 -12.10
C GLN A 182 12.86 6.79 -13.45
N LEU A 183 12.63 5.90 -14.42
CA LEU A 183 12.07 6.28 -15.72
C LEU A 183 10.67 6.91 -15.58
N LEU A 184 9.79 6.31 -14.77
CA LEU A 184 8.45 6.87 -14.53
C LEU A 184 8.53 8.28 -13.91
N VAL A 185 9.36 8.44 -12.90
CA VAL A 185 9.53 9.70 -12.20
C VAL A 185 10.13 10.76 -13.12
N ASP A 186 11.23 10.43 -13.81
CA ASP A 186 12.01 11.41 -14.58
C ASP A 186 11.34 11.80 -15.91
N GLN A 187 10.64 10.86 -16.56
CA GLN A 187 10.09 11.11 -17.89
C GLN A 187 8.60 11.50 -17.87
N PHE A 188 7.87 11.15 -16.83
CA PHE A 188 6.42 11.38 -16.79
C PHE A 188 5.97 12.22 -15.60
N LEU A 189 6.34 11.83 -14.36
CA LEU A 189 5.77 12.47 -13.18
C LEU A 189 6.36 13.86 -12.92
N VAL A 190 7.68 13.99 -12.84
CA VAL A 190 8.32 15.28 -12.60
C VAL A 190 8.01 16.28 -13.72
N PRO A 191 8.17 15.93 -15.03
CA PRO A 191 7.79 16.86 -16.09
C PRO A 191 6.30 17.22 -16.10
N GLY A 192 5.41 16.28 -15.76
CA GLY A 192 3.97 16.54 -15.68
C GLY A 192 3.59 17.49 -14.56
N LEU A 193 4.27 17.38 -13.41
CA LEU A 193 4.03 18.19 -12.22
C LEU A 193 4.69 19.57 -12.28
N THR A 194 5.79 19.73 -13.05
CA THR A 194 6.54 20.99 -13.15
C THR A 194 6.14 21.83 -14.36
N ARG A 195 5.27 21.31 -15.26
CA ARG A 195 4.74 22.11 -16.37
C ARG A 195 3.82 23.19 -15.85
N THR A 196 4.20 24.44 -16.08
CA THR A 196 3.26 25.58 -15.94
C THR A 196 2.17 25.40 -16.99
N ARG A 197 0.91 25.33 -16.57
CA ARG A 197 -0.22 25.43 -17.51
C ARG A 197 -0.28 26.88 -17.96
N GLU A 198 0.06 27.13 -19.24
CA GLU A 198 -0.22 28.40 -19.92
C GLU A 198 -1.74 28.61 -20.05
#